data_4da511c457eb8b9a54ec08f35b88d8f5
#
_entry.id   4da511c457eb8b9a54ec08f35b88d8f5
#
_cell.length_a   1.000
_cell.length_b   1.000
_cell.length_c   1.000
_cell.angle_alpha   90.00
_cell.angle_beta   90.00
_cell.angle_gamma   90.00
#
_symmetry.space_group_name_H-M   'P 1'
#
loop_
_entity.id
_entity.type
_entity.pdbx_description
1 polymer ?
#
loop_
_entity_poly.entity_id
_entity_poly.type
_entity_poly.pdbx_seq_one_letter_code
_entity_poly.pdbx_strand_id
1 'polypeptide(L)'
;MDKILNSILPWIRSNSRVLDLACGDGSLLGNLQKIHQVNGYGLEIDERSIIECIKKGINVIEQDLDTGLSNFSDNCFDSIIMAQAIQEMRHPHLLLDEMLRVGRECIITFPNFGHWSARCQLFFLGKMPVTRQLSYQWYETPNIHFFTYRDYKMLCDAQKIRILHCDCIAETYPDIYLKKMFPNLFTQTAVFHLSL
;
A
#
# COMPACT_ATOMS: atom_id res chain seq x y z
N MET A 1 -4.89 -0.28 10.63
CA MET A 1 -5.10 -1.58 9.96
C MET A 1 -6.55 -1.79 9.53
N ASP A 2 -7.53 -1.70 10.44
CA ASP A 2 -8.93 -2.01 10.11
C ASP A 2 -9.54 -1.19 8.96
N LYS A 3 -9.18 0.09 8.82
CA LYS A 3 -9.71 0.92 7.73
C LYS A 3 -9.16 0.55 6.37
N ILE A 4 -7.87 0.18 6.28
CA ILE A 4 -7.28 -0.33 5.04
C ILE A 4 -7.96 -1.65 4.68
N LEU A 5 -8.02 -2.59 5.63
CA LEU A 5 -8.71 -3.87 5.44
C LEU A 5 -10.15 -3.66 4.92
N ASN A 6 -10.94 -2.82 5.60
CA ASN A 6 -12.33 -2.55 5.20
C ASN A 6 -12.45 -1.92 3.81
N SER A 7 -11.47 -1.11 3.40
CA SER A 7 -11.45 -0.49 2.07
C SER A 7 -11.14 -1.49 0.96
N ILE A 8 -10.25 -2.46 1.20
CA ILE A 8 -9.81 -3.42 0.19
C ILE A 8 -10.65 -4.70 0.15
N LEU A 9 -11.32 -5.06 1.25
CA LEU A 9 -12.14 -6.27 1.33
C LEU A 9 -13.09 -6.46 0.14
N PRO A 10 -13.87 -5.43 -0.30
CA PRO A 10 -14.80 -5.61 -1.41
C PRO A 10 -14.14 -5.96 -2.75
N TRP A 11 -12.83 -5.75 -2.88
CA TRP A 11 -12.06 -5.99 -4.11
C TRP A 11 -11.38 -7.35 -4.13
N ILE A 12 -11.28 -8.02 -2.98
CA ILE A 12 -10.65 -9.35 -2.87
C ILE A 12 -11.69 -10.43 -3.04
N ARG A 13 -11.47 -11.33 -3.98
CA ARG A 13 -12.37 -12.47 -4.23
C ARG A 13 -12.13 -13.57 -3.19
N SER A 14 -13.23 -14.20 -2.75
CA SER A 14 -13.11 -15.37 -1.87
C SER A 14 -12.41 -16.53 -2.58
N ASN A 15 -11.63 -17.29 -1.81
CA ASN A 15 -10.82 -18.43 -2.29
C ASN A 15 -9.77 -18.06 -3.36
N SER A 16 -9.46 -16.77 -3.52
CA SER A 16 -8.42 -16.30 -4.46
C SER A 16 -7.00 -16.51 -3.92
N ARG A 17 -6.03 -16.50 -4.82
CA ARG A 17 -4.59 -16.47 -4.48
C ARG A 17 -4.15 -15.04 -4.29
N VAL A 18 -3.64 -14.73 -3.11
CA VAL A 18 -3.21 -13.37 -2.74
C VAL A 18 -1.74 -13.37 -2.33
N LEU A 19 -0.98 -12.42 -2.87
CA LEU A 19 0.39 -12.13 -2.44
C LEU A 19 0.41 -10.76 -1.76
N ASP A 20 0.89 -10.72 -0.52
CA ASP A 20 1.03 -9.49 0.27
C ASP A 20 2.50 -9.10 0.34
N LEU A 21 2.87 -7.99 -0.29
CA LEU A 21 4.24 -7.49 -0.38
C LEU A 21 4.55 -6.57 0.80
N ALA A 22 5.68 -6.80 1.47
CA ALA A 22 6.03 -6.21 2.76
C ALA A 22 4.88 -6.43 3.76
N CYS A 23 4.55 -7.70 3.99
CA CYS A 23 3.35 -8.10 4.74
C CYS A 23 3.44 -7.80 6.25
N GLY A 24 4.60 -7.35 6.73
CA GLY A 24 4.86 -7.08 8.14
C GLY A 24 4.56 -8.31 9.00
N ASP A 25 3.81 -8.13 10.05
CA ASP A 25 3.43 -9.20 10.98
C ASP A 25 2.33 -10.16 10.45
N GLY A 26 1.97 -10.05 9.16
CA GLY A 26 0.96 -10.86 8.49
C GLY A 26 -0.50 -10.61 8.93
N SER A 27 -0.75 -9.56 9.72
CA SER A 27 -2.10 -9.30 10.25
C SER A 27 -3.13 -9.02 9.17
N LEU A 28 -2.76 -8.31 8.09
CA LEU A 28 -3.65 -8.05 6.96
C LEU A 28 -4.03 -9.36 6.27
N LEU A 29 -3.02 -10.14 5.91
CA LEU A 29 -3.20 -11.41 5.21
C LEU A 29 -4.00 -12.42 6.05
N GLY A 30 -3.71 -12.50 7.36
CA GLY A 30 -4.46 -13.36 8.29
C GLY A 30 -5.94 -12.99 8.42
N ASN A 31 -6.28 -11.70 8.33
CA ASN A 31 -7.67 -11.26 8.31
C ASN A 31 -8.35 -11.62 6.97
N LEU A 32 -7.66 -11.46 5.84
CA LEU A 32 -8.16 -11.87 4.53
C LEU A 32 -8.41 -13.39 4.46
N GLN A 33 -7.50 -14.19 5.02
CA GLN A 33 -7.69 -15.65 5.14
C GLN A 33 -8.94 -16.00 5.95
N LYS A 34 -9.16 -15.35 7.08
CA LYS A 34 -10.34 -15.58 7.92
C LYS A 34 -11.67 -15.19 7.27
N ILE A 35 -11.68 -14.05 6.55
CA ILE A 35 -12.92 -13.47 6.01
C ILE A 35 -13.25 -14.03 4.63
N HIS A 36 -12.27 -14.09 3.73
CA HIS A 36 -12.45 -14.50 2.33
C HIS A 36 -11.85 -15.87 2.01
N GLN A 37 -11.24 -16.55 2.98
CA GLN A 37 -10.61 -17.87 2.79
C GLN A 37 -9.55 -17.85 1.66
N VAL A 38 -8.83 -16.74 1.53
CA VAL A 38 -7.81 -16.60 0.49
C VAL A 38 -6.66 -17.57 0.72
N ASN A 39 -6.06 -18.07 -0.37
CA ASN A 39 -4.77 -18.76 -0.33
C ASN A 39 -3.67 -17.71 -0.40
N GLY A 40 -3.22 -17.26 0.77
CA GLY A 40 -2.35 -16.11 0.92
C GLY A 40 -0.89 -16.46 1.19
N TYR A 41 0.01 -15.70 0.59
CA TYR A 41 1.45 -15.70 0.85
C TYR A 41 1.91 -14.27 1.13
N GLY A 42 2.81 -14.10 2.09
CA GLY A 42 3.47 -12.83 2.38
C GLY A 42 4.92 -12.82 1.89
N LEU A 43 5.41 -11.68 1.43
CA LEU A 43 6.83 -11.43 1.28
C LEU A 43 7.25 -10.39 2.33
N GLU A 44 8.34 -10.68 3.04
CA GLU A 44 8.86 -9.81 4.10
C GLU A 44 10.38 -9.97 4.20
N ILE A 45 11.07 -8.93 4.64
CA ILE A 45 12.53 -8.95 4.84
C ILE A 45 12.92 -8.87 6.31
N ASP A 46 12.05 -8.28 7.16
CA ASP A 46 12.34 -8.15 8.59
C ASP A 46 12.10 -9.47 9.32
N GLU A 47 13.18 -10.01 9.89
CA GLU A 47 13.18 -11.29 10.59
C GLU A 47 12.13 -11.35 11.73
N ARG A 48 11.94 -10.25 12.45
CA ARG A 48 10.96 -10.21 13.56
C ARG A 48 9.54 -10.33 13.05
N SER A 49 9.24 -9.64 11.97
CA SER A 49 7.95 -9.70 11.28
C SER A 49 7.68 -11.10 10.72
N ILE A 50 8.68 -11.74 10.11
CA ILE A 50 8.61 -13.12 9.62
C ILE A 50 8.27 -14.09 10.77
N ILE A 51 8.94 -13.96 11.92
CA ILE A 51 8.66 -14.79 13.09
C ILE A 51 7.20 -14.60 13.55
N GLU A 52 6.67 -13.38 13.56
CA GLU A 52 5.27 -13.13 13.91
C GLU A 52 4.28 -13.73 12.89
N CYS A 53 4.60 -13.69 11.60
CA CYS A 53 3.83 -14.39 10.56
C CYS A 53 3.76 -15.89 10.84
N ILE A 54 4.89 -16.53 11.11
CA ILE A 54 4.98 -17.96 11.39
C ILE A 54 4.16 -18.33 12.63
N LYS A 55 4.25 -17.55 13.72
CA LYS A 55 3.44 -17.75 14.93
C LYS A 55 1.93 -17.67 14.65
N LYS A 56 1.52 -16.85 13.71
CA LYS A 56 0.11 -16.71 13.30
C LYS A 56 -0.33 -17.75 12.26
N GLY A 57 0.57 -18.63 11.80
CA GLY A 57 0.30 -19.62 10.76
C GLY A 57 0.15 -19.02 9.37
N ILE A 58 0.77 -17.86 9.11
CA ILE A 58 0.79 -17.20 7.80
C ILE A 58 1.98 -17.74 7.00
N ASN A 59 1.73 -18.14 5.75
CA ASN A 59 2.79 -18.49 4.82
C ASN A 59 3.57 -17.23 4.46
N VAL A 60 4.84 -17.17 4.78
CA VAL A 60 5.72 -16.03 4.49
C VAL A 60 7.02 -16.52 3.85
N ILE A 61 7.52 -15.74 2.91
CA ILE A 61 8.79 -15.96 2.21
C ILE A 61 9.67 -14.76 2.52
N GLU A 62 10.90 -15.00 2.95
CA GLU A 62 11.90 -13.95 3.12
C GLU A 62 12.38 -13.48 1.74
N GLN A 63 12.12 -12.22 1.41
CA GLN A 63 12.53 -11.63 0.14
C GLN A 63 12.68 -10.11 0.25
N ASP A 64 13.79 -9.60 -0.32
CA ASP A 64 13.97 -8.18 -0.57
C ASP A 64 13.22 -7.79 -1.85
N LEU A 65 12.23 -6.91 -1.71
CA LEU A 65 11.40 -6.45 -2.83
C LEU A 65 12.15 -5.57 -3.85
N ASP A 66 13.25 -4.94 -3.44
CA ASP A 66 14.12 -4.19 -4.36
C ASP A 66 14.84 -5.10 -5.38
N THR A 67 14.87 -6.42 -5.16
CA THR A 67 15.35 -7.41 -6.14
C THR A 67 14.30 -7.80 -7.18
N GLY A 68 13.07 -7.31 -7.05
CA GLY A 68 11.95 -7.60 -7.93
C GLY A 68 11.25 -8.94 -7.62
N LEU A 69 10.38 -9.37 -8.53
CA LEU A 69 9.53 -10.56 -8.39
C LEU A 69 9.81 -11.62 -9.49
N SER A 70 11.02 -11.66 -10.03
CA SER A 70 11.40 -12.54 -11.16
C SER A 70 11.26 -14.03 -10.84
N ASN A 71 11.20 -14.42 -9.57
CA ASN A 71 10.95 -15.77 -9.08
C ASN A 71 9.47 -16.21 -9.22
N PHE A 72 8.57 -15.29 -9.56
CA PHE A 72 7.16 -15.58 -9.78
C PHE A 72 6.78 -15.52 -11.26
N SER A 73 5.94 -16.46 -11.70
CA SER A 73 5.42 -16.49 -13.07
C SER A 73 4.33 -15.42 -13.27
N ASP A 74 4.12 -15.05 -14.53
CA ASP A 74 3.06 -14.10 -14.91
C ASP A 74 1.68 -14.60 -14.48
N ASN A 75 0.86 -13.69 -13.95
CA ASN A 75 -0.52 -13.95 -13.52
C ASN A 75 -0.67 -15.15 -12.56
N CYS A 76 0.35 -15.47 -11.75
CA CYS A 76 0.28 -16.58 -10.81
C CYS A 76 -0.53 -16.26 -9.54
N PHE A 77 -0.85 -15.00 -9.30
CA PHE A 77 -1.77 -14.55 -8.24
C PHE A 77 -2.98 -13.82 -8.83
N ASP A 78 -4.12 -13.94 -8.15
CA ASP A 78 -5.33 -13.21 -8.52
C ASP A 78 -5.26 -11.75 -8.07
N SER A 79 -4.70 -11.50 -6.88
CA SER A 79 -4.47 -10.14 -6.36
C SER A 79 -3.11 -10.04 -5.68
N ILE A 80 -2.42 -8.93 -5.93
CA ILE A 80 -1.23 -8.53 -5.19
C ILE A 80 -1.57 -7.31 -4.35
N ILE A 81 -1.19 -7.33 -3.09
CA ILE A 81 -1.39 -6.23 -2.16
C ILE A 81 -0.04 -5.67 -1.76
N MET A 82 0.07 -4.35 -1.68
CA MET A 82 1.18 -3.66 -1.05
C MET A 82 0.64 -2.54 -0.16
N ALA A 83 0.62 -2.81 1.14
CA ALA A 83 0.00 -1.91 2.11
C ALA A 83 1.05 -1.04 2.82
N GLN A 84 1.05 0.27 2.55
CA GLN A 84 1.89 1.26 3.23
C GLN A 84 3.40 1.04 3.08
N ALA A 85 3.86 0.44 1.98
CA ALA A 85 5.28 0.11 1.79
C ALA A 85 5.89 0.67 0.50
N ILE A 86 5.10 1.02 -0.51
CA ILE A 86 5.63 1.45 -1.83
C ILE A 86 6.54 2.68 -1.74
N GLN A 87 6.34 3.57 -0.78
CA GLN A 87 7.16 4.76 -0.54
C GLN A 87 8.56 4.45 0.03
N GLU A 88 8.79 3.21 0.46
CA GLU A 88 10.05 2.72 1.02
C GLU A 88 10.92 2.00 -0.03
N MET A 89 10.35 1.69 -1.19
CA MET A 89 11.04 0.99 -2.27
C MET A 89 11.97 1.92 -3.05
N ARG A 90 13.14 1.43 -3.45
CA ARG A 90 14.12 2.21 -4.24
C ARG A 90 13.62 2.54 -5.63
N HIS A 91 12.92 1.58 -6.26
CA HIS A 91 12.42 1.70 -7.63
C HIS A 91 10.92 1.34 -7.70
N PRO A 92 10.02 2.16 -7.09
CA PRO A 92 8.59 1.82 -6.96
C PRO A 92 7.88 1.61 -8.29
N HIS A 93 8.30 2.30 -9.37
CA HIS A 93 7.72 2.14 -10.70
C HIS A 93 8.07 0.78 -11.33
N LEU A 94 9.30 0.28 -11.12
CA LEU A 94 9.70 -1.05 -11.62
C LEU A 94 9.00 -2.16 -10.82
N LEU A 95 8.88 -1.99 -9.50
CA LEU A 95 8.14 -2.94 -8.68
C LEU A 95 6.66 -2.98 -9.05
N LEU A 96 6.06 -1.83 -9.40
CA LEU A 96 4.67 -1.77 -9.86
C LEU A 96 4.47 -2.55 -11.16
N ASP A 97 5.41 -2.46 -12.13
CA ASP A 97 5.38 -3.26 -13.35
C ASP A 97 5.44 -4.76 -13.05
N GLU A 98 6.32 -5.17 -12.13
CA GLU A 98 6.43 -6.57 -11.69
C GLU A 98 5.16 -7.05 -10.96
N MET A 99 4.58 -6.22 -10.10
CA MET A 99 3.30 -6.53 -9.44
C MET A 99 2.19 -6.79 -10.46
N LEU A 100 2.08 -5.94 -11.48
CA LEU A 100 1.08 -6.07 -12.55
C LEU A 100 1.38 -7.23 -13.50
N ARG A 101 2.63 -7.68 -13.62
CA ARG A 101 3.01 -8.90 -14.34
C ARG A 101 2.60 -10.17 -13.58
N VAL A 102 2.89 -10.20 -12.28
CA VAL A 102 2.71 -11.38 -11.43
C VAL A 102 1.26 -11.55 -10.97
N GLY A 103 0.54 -10.45 -10.77
CA GLY A 103 -0.86 -10.41 -10.37
C GLY A 103 -1.79 -9.96 -11.48
N ARG A 104 -3.02 -10.47 -11.46
CA ARG A 104 -4.08 -9.99 -12.37
C ARG A 104 -4.59 -8.61 -11.97
N GLU A 105 -4.62 -8.37 -10.67
CA GLU A 105 -5.04 -7.11 -10.07
C GLU A 105 -4.08 -6.75 -8.93
N CYS A 106 -3.83 -5.45 -8.75
CA CYS A 106 -2.95 -4.97 -7.70
C CYS A 106 -3.67 -3.96 -6.80
N ILE A 107 -3.45 -4.05 -5.50
CA ILE A 107 -3.99 -3.10 -4.53
C ILE A 107 -2.81 -2.46 -3.81
N ILE A 108 -2.72 -1.14 -3.89
CA ILE A 108 -1.63 -0.38 -3.28
C ILE A 108 -2.21 0.67 -2.34
N THR A 109 -1.62 0.78 -1.17
CA THR A 109 -1.95 1.86 -0.25
C THR A 109 -0.69 2.63 0.16
N PHE A 110 -0.82 3.94 0.35
CA PHE A 110 0.29 4.79 0.77
C PHE A 110 -0.19 6.04 1.52
N PRO A 111 0.65 6.63 2.38
CA PRO A 111 0.37 7.90 3.03
C PRO A 111 0.43 9.03 2.00
N ASN A 112 -0.58 9.89 1.96
CA ASN A 112 -0.62 11.03 1.05
C ASN A 112 0.16 12.22 1.61
N PHE A 113 1.37 12.46 1.12
CA PHE A 113 2.17 13.61 1.51
C PHE A 113 1.51 14.95 1.13
N GLY A 114 0.60 14.95 0.15
CA GLY A 114 -0.19 16.11 -0.27
C GLY A 114 -1.31 16.52 0.68
N HIS A 115 -1.49 15.85 1.82
CA HIS A 115 -2.52 16.19 2.80
C HIS A 115 -2.32 17.60 3.37
N TRP A 116 -3.43 18.31 3.61
CA TRP A 116 -3.40 19.73 4.02
C TRP A 116 -2.56 19.97 5.28
N SER A 117 -2.59 19.07 6.25
CA SER A 117 -1.80 19.23 7.48
C SER A 117 -0.29 19.18 7.24
N ALA A 118 0.17 18.32 6.32
CA ALA A 118 1.56 18.26 5.91
C ALA A 118 1.98 19.55 5.20
N ARG A 119 1.12 20.03 4.28
CA ARG A 119 1.36 21.32 3.58
C ARG A 119 1.43 22.50 4.52
N CYS A 120 0.51 22.58 5.48
CA CYS A 120 0.51 23.66 6.48
C CYS A 120 1.76 23.64 7.35
N GLN A 121 2.19 22.47 7.82
CA GLN A 121 3.42 22.38 8.62
C GLN A 121 4.64 22.84 7.81
N LEU A 122 4.77 22.35 6.55
CA LEU A 122 5.88 22.75 5.70
C LEU A 122 5.85 24.25 5.39
N PHE A 123 4.67 24.79 5.03
CA PHE A 123 4.51 26.20 4.63
C PHE A 123 4.71 27.17 5.80
N PHE A 124 4.06 26.92 6.94
CA PHE A 124 4.08 27.87 8.06
C PHE A 124 5.28 27.69 9.01
N LEU A 125 5.75 26.43 9.19
CA LEU A 125 6.81 26.16 10.15
C LEU A 125 8.18 25.94 9.47
N GLY A 126 8.24 25.77 8.15
CA GLY A 126 9.47 25.49 7.43
C GLY A 126 10.15 24.19 7.86
N LYS A 127 9.40 23.23 8.40
CA LYS A 127 9.92 21.95 8.92
C LYS A 127 9.24 20.78 8.19
N MET A 128 9.99 19.67 8.04
CA MET A 128 9.39 18.44 7.53
C MET A 128 8.21 18.02 8.39
N PRO A 129 7.08 17.70 7.75
CA PRO A 129 5.87 17.39 8.48
C PRO A 129 6.02 16.10 9.30
N VAL A 130 5.60 16.16 10.54
CA VAL A 130 5.36 14.99 11.38
C VAL A 130 3.88 14.96 11.67
N THR A 131 3.19 14.00 11.07
CA THR A 131 1.74 13.84 11.16
C THR A 131 1.41 12.41 11.59
N ARG A 132 0.14 12.10 11.77
CA ARG A 132 -0.27 10.73 12.11
C ARG A 132 0.10 9.70 11.02
N GLN A 133 0.11 10.11 9.75
CA GLN A 133 0.46 9.27 8.60
C GLN A 133 1.96 9.30 8.27
N LEU A 134 2.62 10.39 8.63
CA LEU A 134 4.06 10.60 8.49
C LEU A 134 4.63 10.73 9.91
N SER A 135 4.65 9.63 10.65
CA SER A 135 4.92 9.61 12.08
C SER A 135 6.39 9.71 12.46
N TYR A 136 7.28 9.55 11.50
CA TYR A 136 8.72 9.55 11.72
C TYR A 136 9.33 10.95 11.60
N GLN A 137 10.41 11.19 12.32
CA GLN A 137 11.28 12.32 12.05
C GLN A 137 11.99 12.12 10.70
N TRP A 138 12.41 13.22 10.06
CA TRP A 138 13.02 13.16 8.74
C TRP A 138 14.30 12.31 8.68
N TYR A 139 15.01 12.14 9.79
CA TYR A 139 16.25 11.36 9.90
C TYR A 139 16.04 9.91 10.37
N GLU A 140 14.83 9.51 10.74
CA GLU A 140 14.47 8.15 11.20
C GLU A 140 13.45 7.46 10.27
N THR A 141 12.96 8.18 9.27
CA THR A 141 11.89 7.68 8.39
C THR A 141 12.40 6.59 7.46
N PRO A 142 11.68 5.46 7.32
CA PRO A 142 11.95 4.49 6.27
C PRO A 142 11.52 4.99 4.88
N ASN A 143 10.69 6.04 4.81
CA ASN A 143 10.18 6.56 3.56
C ASN A 143 11.29 7.20 2.73
N ILE A 144 11.56 6.66 1.56
CA ILE A 144 12.52 7.20 0.59
C ILE A 144 11.83 8.21 -0.33
N HIS A 145 10.56 7.94 -0.69
CA HIS A 145 9.79 8.76 -1.61
C HIS A 145 8.63 9.45 -0.90
N PHE A 146 8.50 10.76 -1.13
CA PHE A 146 7.37 11.57 -0.68
C PHE A 146 6.57 12.00 -1.90
N PHE A 147 5.41 11.41 -2.07
CA PHE A 147 4.52 11.71 -3.20
C PHE A 147 3.07 11.85 -2.73
N THR A 148 2.25 12.40 -3.60
CA THR A 148 0.86 12.73 -3.33
C THR A 148 -0.09 11.77 -4.06
N TYR A 149 -1.34 11.77 -3.68
CA TYR A 149 -2.42 11.11 -4.43
C TYR A 149 -2.39 11.45 -5.93
N ARG A 150 -2.11 12.73 -6.25
CA ARG A 150 -2.05 13.20 -7.64
C ARG A 150 -0.83 12.67 -8.38
N ASP A 151 0.33 12.63 -7.75
CA ASP A 151 1.56 12.11 -8.37
C ASP A 151 1.40 10.64 -8.72
N TYR A 152 0.81 9.84 -7.81
CA TYR A 152 0.58 8.43 -8.07
C TYR A 152 -0.40 8.20 -9.23
N LYS A 153 -1.47 9.00 -9.30
CA LYS A 153 -2.40 8.96 -10.43
C LYS A 153 -1.71 9.31 -11.75
N MET A 154 -0.86 10.33 -11.74
CA MET A 154 -0.08 10.70 -12.94
C MET A 154 0.90 9.59 -13.36
N LEU A 155 1.49 8.86 -12.42
CA LEU A 155 2.31 7.69 -12.72
C LEU A 155 1.48 6.59 -13.40
N CYS A 156 0.30 6.26 -12.87
CA CYS A 156 -0.60 5.29 -13.49
C CYS A 156 -0.99 5.71 -14.92
N ASP A 157 -1.33 6.98 -15.12
CA ASP A 157 -1.68 7.52 -16.44
C ASP A 157 -0.48 7.42 -17.42
N ALA A 158 0.73 7.76 -16.97
CA ALA A 158 1.95 7.70 -17.78
C ALA A 158 2.32 6.27 -18.20
N GLN A 159 2.14 5.32 -17.31
CA GLN A 159 2.39 3.88 -17.56
C GLN A 159 1.20 3.16 -18.18
N LYS A 160 0.08 3.87 -18.47
CA LYS A 160 -1.15 3.29 -19.02
C LYS A 160 -1.79 2.22 -18.13
N ILE A 161 -1.57 2.31 -16.84
CA ILE A 161 -2.16 1.42 -15.85
C ILE A 161 -3.60 1.82 -15.62
N ARG A 162 -4.52 0.87 -15.70
CA ARG A 162 -5.94 1.11 -15.49
C ARG A 162 -6.26 1.12 -13.99
N ILE A 163 -6.79 2.24 -13.52
CA ILE A 163 -7.32 2.37 -12.17
C ILE A 163 -8.75 1.81 -12.18
N LEU A 164 -8.96 0.66 -11.56
CA LEU A 164 -10.28 0.02 -11.43
C LEU A 164 -11.13 0.74 -10.39
N HIS A 165 -10.51 0.97 -9.22
CA HIS A 165 -11.14 1.67 -8.10
C HIS A 165 -10.11 2.50 -7.37
N CYS A 166 -10.56 3.55 -6.70
CA CYS A 166 -9.75 4.26 -5.71
C CYS A 166 -10.61 4.61 -4.50
N ASP A 167 -10.03 4.48 -3.32
CA ASP A 167 -10.65 4.93 -2.08
C ASP A 167 -9.72 5.89 -1.33
N CYS A 168 -10.34 6.74 -0.55
CA CYS A 168 -9.69 7.79 0.21
C CYS A 168 -9.97 7.55 1.70
N ILE A 169 -8.98 7.14 2.46
CA ILE A 169 -9.11 6.96 3.90
C ILE A 169 -8.82 8.30 4.57
N ALA A 170 -9.75 8.72 5.43
CA ALA A 170 -9.63 9.87 6.30
C ALA A 170 -10.22 9.53 7.66
N GLU A 171 -9.65 10.10 8.74
CA GLU A 171 -10.01 9.74 10.11
C GLU A 171 -10.57 10.90 10.90
N THR A 172 -10.29 12.12 10.50
CA THR A 172 -10.61 13.33 11.23
C THR A 172 -11.47 14.28 10.43
N TYR A 173 -12.19 15.16 11.11
CA TYR A 173 -12.85 16.30 10.49
C TYR A 173 -11.80 17.38 10.14
N PRO A 174 -11.92 18.08 8.97
CA PRO A 174 -13.01 18.01 7.98
C PRO A 174 -12.80 16.93 6.90
N ASP A 175 -11.72 16.15 6.97
CA ASP A 175 -11.22 15.26 5.92
C ASP A 175 -12.27 14.25 5.44
N ILE A 176 -13.04 13.69 6.39
CA ILE A 176 -14.08 12.67 6.10
C ILE A 176 -15.09 13.16 5.06
N TYR A 177 -15.45 14.43 5.10
CA TYR A 177 -16.44 15.00 4.18
C TYR A 177 -15.83 15.51 2.88
N LEU A 178 -14.61 16.06 2.94
CA LEU A 178 -13.99 16.75 1.82
C LEU A 178 -13.12 15.85 0.95
N LYS A 179 -12.74 14.65 1.43
CA LYS A 179 -11.85 13.72 0.70
C LYS A 179 -12.36 13.31 -0.67
N LYS A 180 -13.69 13.23 -0.87
CA LYS A 180 -14.29 12.90 -2.18
C LYS A 180 -14.22 14.05 -3.18
N MET A 181 -14.35 15.28 -2.68
CA MET A 181 -14.31 16.49 -3.52
C MET A 181 -12.88 16.94 -3.83
N PHE A 182 -12.00 16.85 -2.85
CA PHE A 182 -10.60 17.27 -2.95
C PHE A 182 -9.66 16.16 -2.45
N PRO A 183 -9.56 15.02 -3.15
CA PRO A 183 -8.83 13.84 -2.66
C PRO A 183 -7.35 14.14 -2.39
N ASN A 184 -6.68 14.92 -3.23
CA ASN A 184 -5.27 15.26 -3.04
C ASN A 184 -5.00 16.09 -1.77
N LEU A 185 -6.02 16.76 -1.22
CA LEU A 185 -5.87 17.64 -0.06
C LEU A 185 -6.35 16.99 1.24
N PHE A 186 -7.41 16.18 1.18
CA PHE A 186 -8.08 15.64 2.37
C PHE A 186 -7.99 14.11 2.51
N THR A 187 -7.29 13.42 1.59
CA THR A 187 -6.97 12.00 1.77
C THR A 187 -5.75 11.88 2.67
N GLN A 188 -5.86 11.12 3.72
CA GLN A 188 -4.74 10.78 4.61
C GLN A 188 -3.98 9.55 4.08
N THR A 189 -4.69 8.47 3.80
CA THR A 189 -4.15 7.28 3.13
C THR A 189 -4.91 7.06 1.83
N ALA A 190 -4.18 6.97 0.74
CA ALA A 190 -4.72 6.64 -0.58
C ALA A 190 -4.75 5.11 -0.76
N VAL A 191 -5.79 4.61 -1.41
CA VAL A 191 -5.94 3.19 -1.77
C VAL A 191 -6.29 3.11 -3.25
N PHE A 192 -5.49 2.38 -4.01
CA PHE A 192 -5.67 2.20 -5.45
C PHE A 192 -5.80 0.73 -5.78
N HIS A 193 -6.78 0.39 -6.60
CA HIS A 193 -7.00 -0.91 -7.19
C HIS A 193 -6.74 -0.82 -8.68
N LEU A 194 -5.80 -1.59 -9.19
CA LEU A 194 -5.15 -1.43 -10.48
C LEU A 194 -5.21 -2.73 -11.29
N SER A 195 -5.19 -2.59 -12.62
CA SER A 195 -4.91 -3.68 -13.57
C SER A 195 -4.18 -3.15 -14.78
N LEU A 196 -3.62 -4.04 -15.59
CA LEU A 196 -3.14 -3.71 -16.93
C LEU A 196 -4.29 -3.43 -17.89
#